data_72eb5d2b3a355583003d652e364ed4f7
#
_entry.id   72eb5d2b3a355583003d652e364ed4f7
#
_cell.length_a   1.000
_cell.length_b   1.000
_cell.length_c   1.000
_cell.angle_alpha   90.00
_cell.angle_beta   90.00
_cell.angle_gamma   90.00
#
_symmetry.space_group_name_H-M   'P 1'
#
loop_
_entity.id
_entity.type
_entity.pdbx_description
1 polymer ?
#
loop_
_entity_poly.entity_id
_entity_poly.type
_entity_poly.pdbx_seq_one_letter_code
_entity_poly.pdbx_strand_id
1 'polypeptide(L)'
;MLTPKQNMLEVIKGGNPDRFVNQYEAVQLLFHPFMYANPLLQPGQENVVNAWGVTNTFPKGVPGSFPVHTPDKIVVKDIEDWKDYVHAPSLKFTQDQWDMVKAQYDAV
;
A
#
# COMPACT_ATOMS: atom_id res chain seq x y z
N MET A 1 6.48 -19.42 27.57
CA MET A 1 5.60 -19.00 26.44
C MET A 1 6.46 -18.27 25.43
N LEU A 2 6.43 -18.70 24.17
CA LEU A 2 7.20 -18.08 23.09
C LEU A 2 6.61 -16.72 22.73
N THR A 3 7.44 -15.77 22.30
CA THR A 3 7.00 -14.49 21.73
C THR A 3 6.31 -14.74 20.38
N PRO A 4 5.50 -13.78 19.84
CA PRO A 4 4.92 -13.92 18.51
C PRO A 4 5.98 -14.22 17.44
N LYS A 5 7.12 -13.53 17.47
CA LYS A 5 8.24 -13.77 16.56
C LYS A 5 8.81 -15.18 16.68
N GLN A 6 9.04 -15.66 17.91
CA GLN A 6 9.56 -17.02 18.14
C GLN A 6 8.56 -18.08 17.65
N ASN A 7 7.27 -17.91 17.94
CA ASN A 7 6.23 -18.81 17.43
C ASN A 7 6.22 -18.86 15.88
N MET A 8 6.29 -17.71 15.22
CA MET A 8 6.36 -17.64 13.77
C MET A 8 7.59 -18.36 13.22
N LEU A 9 8.76 -18.18 13.85
CA LEU A 9 9.99 -18.85 13.46
C LEU A 9 9.91 -20.38 13.65
N GLU A 10 9.25 -20.84 14.71
CA GLU A 10 8.99 -22.28 14.91
C GLU A 10 8.09 -22.85 13.81
N VAL A 11 7.03 -22.13 13.42
CA VAL A 11 6.18 -22.54 12.29
C VAL A 11 6.98 -22.63 11.00
N ILE A 12 7.81 -21.63 10.69
CA ILE A 12 8.63 -21.61 9.45
C ILE A 12 9.63 -22.78 9.41
N LYS A 13 10.20 -23.14 10.54
CA LYS A 13 11.17 -24.24 10.66
C LYS A 13 10.53 -25.63 10.71
N GLY A 14 9.21 -25.72 10.80
CA GLY A 14 8.52 -26.98 11.09
C GLY A 14 8.78 -27.50 12.51
N GLY A 15 9.04 -26.59 13.46
CA GLY A 15 9.29 -26.89 14.86
C GLY A 15 8.00 -26.98 15.70
N ASN A 16 8.10 -26.56 16.96
CA ASN A 16 7.02 -26.70 17.94
C ASN A 16 6.56 -25.32 18.43
N PRO A 17 5.69 -24.61 17.71
CA PRO A 17 5.08 -23.38 18.23
C PRO A 17 4.14 -23.71 19.40
N ASP A 18 4.06 -22.85 20.40
CA ASP A 18 3.13 -23.04 21.51
C ASP A 18 1.72 -22.51 21.22
N ARG A 19 1.55 -21.71 20.14
CA ARG A 19 0.25 -21.25 19.62
C ARG A 19 0.37 -20.77 18.18
N PHE A 20 -0.77 -20.64 17.52
CA PHE A 20 -0.82 -19.89 16.24
C PHE A 20 -0.64 -18.39 16.49
N VAL A 21 0.01 -17.72 15.57
CA VAL A 21 0.15 -16.25 15.55
C VAL A 21 -0.45 -15.69 14.27
N ASN A 22 -1.15 -14.57 14.40
CA ASN A 22 -1.59 -13.80 13.24
C ASN A 22 -0.36 -13.16 12.57
N GLN A 23 -0.41 -13.00 11.26
CA GLN A 23 0.74 -12.47 10.51
C GLN A 23 1.23 -11.12 11.05
N TYR A 24 0.32 -10.20 11.42
CA TYR A 24 0.66 -8.87 11.92
C TYR A 24 1.14 -8.82 13.38
N GLU A 25 1.08 -9.94 14.12
CA GLU A 25 1.72 -10.03 15.44
C GLU A 25 3.24 -10.23 15.34
N ALA A 26 3.71 -10.86 14.28
CA ALA A 26 5.11 -11.28 14.11
C ALA A 26 5.83 -10.60 12.94
N VAL A 27 5.08 -9.94 12.06
CA VAL A 27 5.61 -9.30 10.85
C VAL A 27 5.16 -7.85 10.81
N GLN A 28 6.11 -6.95 10.55
CA GLN A 28 5.83 -5.54 10.30
C GLN A 28 5.97 -5.24 8.82
N LEU A 29 5.00 -4.50 8.27
CA LEU A 29 5.07 -3.99 6.92
C LEU A 29 5.83 -2.66 6.92
N LEU A 30 6.85 -2.58 6.08
CA LEU A 30 7.54 -1.34 5.75
C LEU A 30 7.06 -0.88 4.37
N PHE A 31 6.62 0.35 4.30
CA PHE A 31 6.11 0.91 3.05
C PHE A 31 7.24 1.65 2.33
N HIS A 32 7.31 1.43 1.02
CA HIS A 32 8.20 2.18 0.14
C HIS A 32 7.83 3.69 0.16
N PRO A 33 8.79 4.63 -0.03
CA PRO A 33 8.52 6.07 -0.07
C PRO A 33 7.36 6.46 -1.00
N PHE A 34 7.14 5.72 -2.07
CA PHE A 34 6.01 5.91 -2.99
C PHE A 34 4.66 5.91 -2.28
N MET A 35 4.47 5.05 -1.27
CA MET A 35 3.22 4.97 -0.52
C MET A 35 2.96 6.21 0.34
N TYR A 36 4.01 6.91 0.76
CA TYR A 36 3.88 8.18 1.50
C TYR A 36 3.59 9.35 0.58
N ALA A 37 4.19 9.35 -0.62
CA ALA A 37 3.91 10.35 -1.64
C ALA A 37 2.50 10.20 -2.24
N ASN A 38 1.94 8.98 -2.20
CA ASN A 38 0.62 8.65 -2.72
C ASN A 38 -0.20 7.91 -1.64
N PRO A 39 -0.59 8.60 -0.57
CA PRO A 39 -1.30 7.98 0.54
C PRO A 39 -2.65 7.42 0.11
N LEU A 40 -3.08 6.35 0.77
CA LEU A 40 -4.41 5.79 0.59
C LEU A 40 -5.47 6.80 1.00
N LEU A 41 -6.56 6.87 0.24
CA LEU A 41 -7.67 7.74 0.55
C LEU A 41 -8.29 7.40 1.91
N GLN A 42 -8.73 8.45 2.60
CA GLN A 42 -9.50 8.33 3.83
C GLN A 42 -11.00 8.47 3.54
N PRO A 43 -11.88 7.93 4.40
CA PRO A 43 -13.33 8.09 4.25
C PRO A 43 -13.74 9.55 4.13
N GLY A 44 -14.49 9.88 3.08
CA GLY A 44 -14.95 11.22 2.77
C GLY A 44 -14.08 11.97 1.75
N GLN A 45 -12.96 11.40 1.31
CA GLN A 45 -12.18 11.95 0.20
C GLN A 45 -12.72 11.44 -1.13
N GLU A 46 -13.08 12.35 -2.02
CA GLU A 46 -13.70 12.01 -3.29
C GLU A 46 -12.97 12.67 -4.46
N ASN A 47 -12.96 11.98 -5.60
CA ASN A 47 -12.35 12.47 -6.86
C ASN A 47 -10.88 12.85 -6.74
N VAL A 48 -10.09 12.08 -6.00
CA VAL A 48 -8.65 12.29 -5.85
C VAL A 48 -7.90 11.51 -6.91
N VAL A 49 -7.06 12.19 -7.67
CA VAL A 49 -6.23 11.58 -8.71
C VAL A 49 -4.94 11.07 -8.09
N ASN A 50 -4.62 9.79 -8.30
CA ASN A 50 -3.38 9.19 -7.84
C ASN A 50 -2.22 9.41 -8.83
N ALA A 51 -1.02 8.92 -8.50
CA ALA A 51 0.17 9.08 -9.33
C ALA A 51 0.11 8.39 -10.70
N TRP A 52 -0.82 7.44 -10.89
CA TRP A 52 -1.08 6.79 -12.18
C TRP A 52 -2.15 7.52 -13.02
N GLY A 53 -2.64 8.67 -12.55
CA GLY A 53 -3.71 9.41 -13.20
C GLY A 53 -5.11 8.84 -12.95
N VAL A 54 -5.25 7.84 -12.09
CA VAL A 54 -6.55 7.24 -11.80
C VAL A 54 -7.29 8.07 -10.75
N THR A 55 -8.51 8.48 -11.08
CA THR A 55 -9.41 9.15 -10.13
C THR A 55 -10.03 8.12 -9.19
N ASN A 56 -9.84 8.29 -7.89
CA ASN A 56 -10.39 7.42 -6.86
C ASN A 56 -11.35 8.20 -5.96
N THR A 57 -12.27 7.49 -5.35
CA THR A 57 -13.23 8.05 -4.40
C THR A 57 -13.40 7.13 -3.21
N PHE A 58 -13.54 7.70 -2.01
CA PHE A 58 -13.85 6.96 -0.78
C PHE A 58 -14.98 7.68 -0.03
N PRO A 59 -16.23 7.55 -0.49
CA PRO A 59 -17.36 8.17 0.19
C PRO A 59 -17.51 7.64 1.61
N LYS A 60 -18.07 8.45 2.49
CA LYS A 60 -18.40 8.01 3.85
C LYS A 60 -19.40 6.86 3.84
N GLY A 61 -19.20 5.87 4.69
CA GLY A 61 -20.12 4.72 4.84
C GLY A 61 -19.89 3.57 3.87
N VAL A 62 -18.89 3.66 2.99
CA VAL A 62 -18.47 2.52 2.15
C VAL A 62 -17.21 1.86 2.72
N PRO A 63 -16.97 0.55 2.43
CA PRO A 63 -15.89 -0.21 3.07
C PRO A 63 -14.48 0.10 2.55
N GLY A 64 -14.32 0.91 1.50
CA GLY A 64 -13.00 1.22 0.92
C GLY A 64 -13.06 2.24 -0.19
N SER A 65 -11.89 2.57 -0.73
CA SER A 65 -11.77 3.45 -1.89
C SER A 65 -11.88 2.66 -3.19
N PHE A 66 -12.48 3.28 -4.21
CA PHE A 66 -12.69 2.69 -5.53
C PHE A 66 -12.34 3.68 -6.64
N PRO A 67 -11.86 3.18 -7.80
CA PRO A 67 -11.74 4.01 -8.99
C PRO A 67 -13.11 4.53 -9.46
N VAL A 68 -13.14 5.75 -9.97
CA VAL A 68 -14.34 6.33 -10.58
C VAL A 68 -14.41 5.87 -12.04
N HIS A 69 -15.49 5.19 -12.41
CA HIS A 69 -15.66 4.56 -13.73
C HIS A 69 -16.49 5.36 -14.73
N THR A 70 -16.67 6.67 -14.51
CA THR A 70 -17.36 7.52 -15.50
C THR A 70 -16.47 7.70 -16.74
N PRO A 71 -17.06 7.84 -17.95
CA PRO A 71 -16.26 7.92 -19.19
C PRO A 71 -15.20 9.02 -19.21
N ASP A 72 -15.44 10.14 -18.53
CA ASP A 72 -14.49 11.25 -18.39
C ASP A 72 -13.32 10.93 -17.45
N LYS A 73 -13.48 9.98 -16.52
CA LYS A 73 -12.49 9.59 -15.51
C LYS A 73 -11.68 8.34 -15.88
N ILE A 74 -12.13 7.56 -16.85
CA ILE A 74 -11.38 6.39 -17.32
C ILE A 74 -10.09 6.87 -18.00
N VAL A 75 -8.93 6.40 -17.53
CA VAL A 75 -7.63 6.81 -18.03
C VAL A 75 -7.37 6.24 -19.43
N VAL A 76 -7.50 4.92 -19.58
CA VAL A 76 -7.27 4.25 -20.86
C VAL A 76 -8.55 4.30 -21.68
N LYS A 77 -8.57 5.10 -22.74
CA LYS A 77 -9.74 5.28 -23.62
C LYS A 77 -9.82 4.17 -24.66
N ASP A 78 -8.67 3.69 -25.14
CA ASP A 78 -8.53 2.58 -26.05
C ASP A 78 -7.40 1.67 -25.57
N ILE A 79 -7.69 0.39 -25.42
CA ILE A 79 -6.73 -0.59 -24.91
C ILE A 79 -5.57 -0.83 -25.89
N GLU A 80 -5.82 -0.67 -27.19
CA GLU A 80 -4.77 -0.85 -28.20
C GLU A 80 -3.71 0.25 -28.10
N ASP A 81 -4.12 1.46 -27.68
CA ASP A 81 -3.27 2.64 -27.51
C ASP A 81 -2.91 2.92 -26.04
N TRP A 82 -2.99 1.95 -25.15
CA TRP A 82 -2.81 2.14 -23.70
C TRP A 82 -1.50 2.87 -23.33
N LYS A 83 -0.45 2.72 -24.11
CA LYS A 83 0.85 3.37 -23.89
C LYS A 83 0.79 4.89 -23.98
N ASP A 84 -0.19 5.43 -24.69
CA ASP A 84 -0.38 6.89 -24.85
C ASP A 84 -1.09 7.49 -23.60
N TYR A 85 -1.78 6.65 -22.83
CA TYR A 85 -2.55 7.06 -21.67
C TYR A 85 -1.85 6.77 -20.34
N VAL A 86 -1.06 5.68 -20.25
CA VAL A 86 -0.47 5.22 -19.01
C VAL A 86 0.99 5.62 -18.93
N HIS A 87 1.30 6.48 -17.94
CA HIS A 87 2.66 6.91 -17.67
C HIS A 87 3.06 6.47 -16.25
N ALA A 88 4.17 5.74 -16.14
CA ALA A 88 4.68 5.30 -14.85
C ALA A 88 5.09 6.53 -14.01
N PRO A 89 4.65 6.59 -12.75
CA PRO A 89 5.09 7.65 -11.85
C PRO A 89 6.59 7.55 -11.56
N SER A 90 7.20 8.68 -11.19
CA SER A 90 8.61 8.70 -10.80
C SER A 90 8.83 7.86 -9.55
N LEU A 91 9.87 7.02 -9.57
CA LEU A 91 10.36 6.26 -8.42
C LEU A 91 11.65 6.87 -7.83
N LYS A 92 11.96 8.10 -8.20
CA LYS A 92 13.09 8.84 -7.62
C LYS A 92 12.60 9.57 -6.36
N PHE A 93 13.22 9.25 -5.24
CA PHE A 93 12.89 9.81 -3.92
C PHE A 93 14.11 10.48 -3.32
N THR A 94 13.86 11.52 -2.51
CA THR A 94 14.92 12.23 -1.79
C THR A 94 15.46 11.38 -0.64
N GLN A 95 16.64 11.75 -0.13
CA GLN A 95 17.20 11.08 1.03
C GLN A 95 16.25 11.16 2.24
N ASP A 96 15.63 12.31 2.50
CA ASP A 96 14.68 12.49 3.60
C ASP A 96 13.49 11.51 3.51
N GLN A 97 13.00 11.25 2.30
CA GLN A 97 11.91 10.28 2.08
C GLN A 97 12.35 8.83 2.39
N TRP A 98 13.60 8.47 2.06
CA TRP A 98 14.18 7.20 2.45
C TRP A 98 14.44 7.11 3.94
N ASP A 99 14.87 8.19 4.58
CA ASP A 99 15.12 8.25 6.02
C ASP A 99 13.83 8.04 6.83
N MET A 100 12.68 8.49 6.32
CA MET A 100 11.37 8.17 6.91
C MET A 100 11.10 6.65 6.94
N VAL A 101 11.45 5.93 5.88
CA VAL A 101 11.32 4.46 5.83
C VAL A 101 12.30 3.80 6.77
N LYS A 102 13.56 4.27 6.78
CA LYS A 102 14.59 3.78 7.70
C LYS A 102 14.20 3.96 9.15
N ALA A 103 13.64 5.11 9.52
CA ALA A 103 13.19 5.37 10.89
C ALA A 103 12.11 4.38 11.35
N GLN A 104 11.23 3.93 10.46
CA GLN A 104 10.26 2.88 10.78
C GLN A 104 10.93 1.52 11.02
N TYR A 105 11.94 1.18 10.23
CA TYR A 105 12.72 -0.03 10.43
C TYR A 105 13.46 0.01 11.78
N ASP A 106 14.10 1.13 12.10
CA ASP A 106 14.87 1.30 13.33
C ASP A 106 13.96 1.32 14.58
N ALA A 107 12.68 1.64 14.46
CA ALA A 107 11.70 1.64 15.55
C ALA A 107 11.18 0.24 15.94
N VAL A 108 11.53 -0.79 15.21
CA VAL A 108 11.18 -2.20 15.44
C VAL A 108 12.31 -2.94 16.18
#